data_3024fcfae29c865018959cd860628095
#
_entry.id   3024fcfae29c865018959cd860628095
#
_cell.length_a   1.000
_cell.length_b   1.000
_cell.length_c   1.000
_cell.angle_alpha   90.00
_cell.angle_beta   90.00
_cell.angle_gamma   90.00
#
_symmetry.space_group_name_H-M   'P 1'
#
loop_
_entity.id
_entity.type
_entity.pdbx_description
1 polymer ?
#
loop_
_entity_poly.entity_id
_entity_poly.type
_entity_poly.pdbx_seq_one_letter_code
_entity_poly.pdbx_strand_id
1 'polypeptide(L)'
;MIFNKDKKEKYAIELKFPKNGQYPEEMYSFIEDIVFMEELKRECFTKTYTLVVVSDPLFYEGGRVKTGIYAYFRDSESITGEIYKPTGKDKGISLLKVKNSYTINWKDCYLGKYYFLEI
;
A
#
# COMPACT_ATOMS: atom_id res chain seq x y z
N MET A 1 2.92 -2.99 13.50
CA MET A 1 2.80 -3.97 14.61
C MET A 1 3.69 -5.17 14.32
N ILE A 2 4.47 -5.58 15.30
CA ILE A 2 5.36 -6.74 15.18
C ILE A 2 4.97 -7.74 16.27
N PHE A 3 4.83 -9.01 15.90
CA PHE A 3 4.49 -10.04 16.86
C PHE A 3 5.19 -11.36 16.53
N ASN A 4 5.37 -12.20 17.56
CA ASN A 4 5.94 -13.54 17.43
C ASN A 4 4.88 -14.57 17.75
N LYS A 5 4.76 -15.60 16.92
CA LYS A 5 3.91 -16.74 17.20
C LYS A 5 4.62 -17.70 18.13
N ASP A 6 5.91 -17.86 17.92
CA ASP A 6 6.83 -18.56 18.83
C ASP A 6 8.21 -17.88 18.70
N LYS A 7 9.21 -18.40 19.37
CA LYS A 7 10.53 -17.76 19.40
C LYS A 7 11.26 -17.75 18.07
N LYS A 8 10.78 -18.49 17.06
CA LYS A 8 11.43 -18.63 15.76
C LYS A 8 10.72 -17.87 14.64
N GLU A 9 9.49 -17.47 14.84
CA GLU A 9 8.70 -16.82 13.82
C GLU A 9 8.39 -15.38 14.18
N LYS A 10 8.59 -14.49 13.23
CA LYS A 10 8.28 -13.07 13.38
C LYS A 10 7.33 -12.63 12.30
N TYR A 11 6.31 -11.87 12.70
CA TYR A 11 5.30 -11.33 11.82
C TYR A 11 5.21 -9.83 12.00
N ALA A 12 4.98 -9.11 10.92
CA ALA A 12 4.81 -7.66 10.97
C ALA A 12 3.58 -7.24 10.17
N ILE A 13 2.84 -6.29 10.70
CA ILE A 13 1.68 -5.70 10.04
C ILE A 13 1.83 -4.18 10.13
N GLU A 14 1.73 -3.50 8.99
CA GLU A 14 1.60 -2.05 8.95
C GLU A 14 0.15 -1.68 8.73
N LEU A 15 -0.40 -0.88 9.63
CA LEU A 15 -1.80 -0.43 9.56
C LEU A 15 -1.83 1.05 9.22
N LYS A 16 -2.65 1.41 8.21
CA LYS A 16 -2.93 2.80 7.88
C LYS A 16 -4.42 3.06 7.82
N PHE A 17 -4.80 4.23 8.33
CA PHE A 17 -6.16 4.74 8.27
C PHE A 17 -6.09 6.22 7.91
N PRO A 18 -5.94 6.55 6.62
CA PRO A 18 -5.88 7.94 6.20
C PRO A 18 -7.21 8.63 6.44
N LYS A 19 -7.17 9.87 6.92
CA LYS A 19 -8.39 10.57 7.35
C LYS A 19 -8.94 11.54 6.32
N ASN A 20 -8.08 12.15 5.49
CA ASN A 20 -8.50 13.20 4.58
C ASN A 20 -7.77 13.08 3.25
N GLY A 21 -8.18 13.91 2.29
CA GLY A 21 -7.65 13.99 0.93
C GLY A 21 -6.15 13.75 0.76
N GLN A 22 -5.50 14.41 -0.17
CA GLN A 22 -4.12 14.14 -0.55
C GLN A 22 -3.93 12.72 -1.06
N TYR A 23 -4.84 12.31 -1.92
CA TYR A 23 -4.90 10.92 -2.40
C TYR A 23 -3.59 10.43 -3.01
N PRO A 24 -2.94 11.15 -3.92
CA PRO A 24 -1.72 10.63 -4.52
C PRO A 24 -0.58 10.48 -3.50
N GLU A 25 -0.45 11.39 -2.55
CA GLU A 25 0.56 11.29 -1.50
C GLU A 25 0.30 10.10 -0.59
N GLU A 26 -0.97 9.92 -0.20
CA GLU A 26 -1.35 8.78 0.65
C GLU A 26 -1.17 7.45 -0.09
N MET A 27 -1.56 7.40 -1.36
CA MET A 27 -1.38 6.21 -2.18
C MET A 27 0.10 5.85 -2.32
N TYR A 28 0.95 6.85 -2.50
CA TYR A 28 2.39 6.62 -2.55
C TYR A 28 2.89 6.05 -1.22
N SER A 29 2.39 6.56 -0.10
CA SER A 29 2.77 6.05 1.22
C SER A 29 2.31 4.61 1.43
N PHE A 30 1.19 4.20 0.83
CA PHE A 30 0.75 2.81 0.88
C PHE A 30 1.76 1.90 0.18
N ILE A 31 2.31 2.36 -0.95
CA ILE A 31 3.32 1.61 -1.69
C ILE A 31 4.67 1.61 -0.94
N GLU A 32 5.01 2.70 -0.27
CA GLU A 32 6.19 2.73 0.61
C GLU A 32 6.12 1.63 1.66
N ASP A 33 4.94 1.40 2.23
CA ASP A 33 4.75 0.35 3.23
C ASP A 33 4.96 -1.04 2.62
N ILE A 34 4.52 -1.25 1.38
CA ILE A 34 4.75 -2.51 0.68
C ILE A 34 6.25 -2.76 0.53
N VAL A 35 6.98 -1.76 0.07
CA VAL A 35 8.44 -1.86 -0.09
C VAL A 35 9.13 -2.13 1.25
N PHE A 36 8.71 -1.42 2.29
CA PHE A 36 9.27 -1.63 3.64
C PHE A 36 9.01 -3.06 4.12
N MET A 37 7.82 -3.58 3.90
CA MET A 37 7.48 -4.95 4.30
C MET A 37 8.23 -5.99 3.47
N GLU A 38 8.51 -5.73 2.20
CA GLU A 38 9.38 -6.59 1.40
C GLU A 38 10.78 -6.66 2.01
N GLU A 39 11.31 -5.53 2.45
CA GLU A 39 12.62 -5.48 3.08
C GLU A 39 12.66 -6.23 4.40
N LEU A 40 11.65 -6.05 5.25
CA LEU A 40 11.58 -6.76 6.53
C LEU A 40 11.51 -8.27 6.32
N LYS A 41 10.72 -8.72 5.36
CA LYS A 41 10.60 -10.14 5.07
C LYS A 41 11.92 -10.73 4.60
N ARG A 42 12.65 -10.01 3.76
CA ARG A 42 13.94 -10.46 3.28
C ARG A 42 14.98 -10.57 4.40
N GLU A 43 14.92 -9.67 5.38
CA GLU A 43 15.91 -9.64 6.45
C GLU A 43 15.69 -10.74 7.48
N CYS A 44 14.49 -10.82 8.07
CA CYS A 44 14.29 -11.78 9.15
C CYS A 44 12.83 -12.12 9.49
N PHE A 45 11.86 -11.53 8.80
CA PHE A 45 10.47 -11.75 9.14
C PHE A 45 9.89 -12.92 8.35
N THR A 46 9.11 -13.77 9.03
CA THR A 46 8.47 -14.92 8.41
C THR A 46 7.39 -14.50 7.43
N LYS A 47 6.53 -13.58 7.87
CA LYS A 47 5.48 -13.00 7.03
C LYS A 47 5.30 -11.54 7.37
N THR A 48 4.98 -10.76 6.35
CA THR A 48 4.70 -9.34 6.50
C THR A 48 3.42 -8.99 5.76
N TYR A 49 2.72 -7.98 6.27
CA TYR A 49 1.39 -7.61 5.77
C TYR A 49 1.23 -6.11 5.79
N THR A 50 0.38 -5.61 4.89
CA THR A 50 -0.14 -4.24 4.99
C THR A 50 -1.65 -4.30 5.11
N LEU A 51 -2.22 -3.49 5.97
CA LEU A 51 -3.66 -3.34 6.16
C LEU A 51 -4.00 -1.87 6.03
N VAL A 52 -4.81 -1.53 5.06
CA VAL A 52 -5.25 -0.15 4.85
C VAL A 52 -6.76 -0.10 4.91
N VAL A 53 -7.28 0.79 5.75
CA VAL A 53 -8.72 1.04 5.89
C VAL A 53 -8.98 2.47 5.45
N VAL A 54 -9.93 2.67 4.56
CA VAL A 54 -10.28 4.00 4.07
C VAL A 54 -11.79 4.24 4.22
N SER A 55 -12.14 5.43 4.64
CA SER A 55 -13.55 5.87 4.70
C SER A 55 -13.92 6.69 3.48
N ASP A 56 -12.94 7.30 2.80
CA ASP A 56 -13.18 8.18 1.66
C ASP A 56 -13.24 7.38 0.37
N PRO A 57 -14.37 7.39 -0.34
CA PRO A 57 -14.52 6.64 -1.59
C PRO A 57 -13.51 7.00 -2.67
N LEU A 58 -12.91 8.18 -2.62
CA LEU A 58 -11.96 8.61 -3.64
C LEU A 58 -10.64 7.82 -3.62
N PHE A 59 -10.41 7.00 -2.60
CA PHE A 59 -9.30 6.07 -2.62
C PHE A 59 -9.56 4.86 -3.51
N TYR A 60 -10.79 4.45 -3.72
CA TYR A 60 -11.09 3.20 -4.43
C TYR A 60 -12.02 3.36 -5.61
N GLU A 61 -12.73 4.46 -5.73
CA GLU A 61 -13.63 4.62 -6.87
C GLU A 61 -13.61 6.05 -7.39
N GLY A 62 -14.13 6.17 -8.59
CA GLY A 62 -14.52 7.41 -9.15
C GLY A 62 -13.40 8.31 -9.50
N GLY A 63 -13.86 9.46 -9.73
CA GLY A 63 -13.05 10.45 -10.30
C GLY A 63 -12.77 10.13 -11.75
N ARG A 64 -12.20 11.11 -12.38
CA ARG A 64 -11.83 11.03 -13.79
C ARG A 64 -10.46 10.40 -13.97
N VAL A 65 -9.69 10.29 -12.89
CA VAL A 65 -8.30 9.90 -12.99
C VAL A 65 -8.13 8.45 -12.56
N LYS A 66 -7.80 7.60 -13.54
CA LYS A 66 -7.47 6.20 -13.35
C LYS A 66 -6.14 5.86 -13.98
N THR A 67 -5.22 6.83 -14.05
CA THR A 67 -3.88 6.65 -14.61
C THR A 67 -2.85 6.96 -13.54
N GLY A 68 -1.59 6.62 -13.80
CA GLY A 68 -0.52 6.81 -12.84
C GLY A 68 -0.79 6.07 -11.55
N ILE A 69 -0.51 6.71 -10.43
CA ILE A 69 -0.67 6.06 -9.12
C ILE A 69 -2.13 5.69 -8.81
N TYR A 70 -3.09 6.41 -9.37
CA TYR A 70 -4.50 6.14 -9.14
C TYR A 70 -4.94 4.78 -9.70
N ALA A 71 -4.31 4.33 -10.79
CA ALA A 71 -4.67 3.08 -11.43
C ALA A 71 -4.50 1.88 -10.51
N TYR A 72 -3.52 1.90 -9.64
CA TYR A 72 -3.27 0.80 -8.70
C TYR A 72 -4.43 0.64 -7.72
N PHE A 73 -5.03 1.73 -7.32
CA PHE A 73 -6.04 1.73 -6.25
C PHE A 73 -7.48 1.85 -6.78
N ARG A 74 -7.67 2.45 -7.95
CA ARG A 74 -9.00 2.65 -8.54
C ARG A 74 -9.32 1.72 -9.69
N ASP A 75 -8.30 1.07 -10.27
CA ASP A 75 -8.46 0.23 -11.47
C ASP A 75 -7.75 -1.12 -11.35
N SER A 76 -7.35 -1.50 -10.17
CA SER A 76 -6.72 -2.80 -9.85
C SER A 76 -5.51 -3.13 -10.72
N GLU A 77 -4.75 -2.13 -11.12
CA GLU A 77 -3.52 -2.36 -11.85
C GLU A 77 -2.47 -2.96 -10.90
N SER A 78 -1.65 -3.88 -11.41
CA SER A 78 -0.61 -4.53 -10.60
C SER A 78 0.45 -3.55 -10.16
N ILE A 79 0.75 -3.55 -8.85
CA ILE A 79 1.82 -2.76 -8.25
C ILE A 79 3.10 -3.57 -8.35
N THR A 80 4.03 -3.14 -9.17
CA THR A 80 5.33 -3.82 -9.35
C THR A 80 6.32 -2.89 -10.02
N GLY A 81 7.61 -3.16 -9.82
CA GLY A 81 8.66 -2.40 -10.51
C GLY A 81 8.86 -1.00 -9.95
N GLU A 82 9.27 -0.10 -10.82
CA GLU A 82 9.59 1.28 -10.43
C GLU A 82 8.34 2.15 -10.40
N ILE A 83 8.09 2.77 -9.26
CA ILE A 83 6.94 3.65 -9.07
C ILE A 83 7.46 5.00 -8.59
N TYR A 84 7.24 6.02 -9.41
CA TYR A 84 7.76 7.37 -9.16
C TYR A 84 6.82 8.16 -8.27
N LYS A 85 7.43 9.06 -7.48
CA LYS A 85 6.68 9.95 -6.60
C LYS A 85 5.75 10.82 -7.46
N PRO A 86 4.43 10.85 -7.13
CA PRO A 86 3.45 11.49 -8.00
C PRO A 86 3.34 12.99 -7.82
N THR A 87 3.82 13.52 -6.70
CA THR A 87 3.64 14.94 -6.36
C THR A 87 4.83 15.47 -5.55
N GLY A 88 4.86 16.78 -5.36
CA GLY A 88 5.83 17.43 -4.51
C GLY A 88 7.14 17.75 -5.21
N LYS A 89 8.13 18.13 -4.41
CA LYS A 89 9.43 18.60 -4.89
C LYS A 89 10.17 17.54 -5.73
N ASP A 90 10.06 16.28 -5.32
CA ASP A 90 10.77 15.18 -5.98
C ASP A 90 9.88 14.40 -6.94
N LYS A 91 8.81 15.02 -7.43
CA LYS A 91 7.91 14.39 -8.38
C LYS A 91 8.67 13.89 -9.61
N GLY A 92 8.45 12.61 -9.92
CA GLY A 92 9.10 11.99 -11.09
C GLY A 92 10.60 11.74 -10.92
N ILE A 93 11.16 12.03 -9.75
CA ILE A 93 12.59 11.84 -9.46
C ILE A 93 12.77 10.73 -8.44
N SER A 94 12.15 10.90 -7.25
CA SER A 94 12.17 9.84 -6.24
C SER A 94 11.29 8.69 -6.68
N LEU A 95 11.76 7.46 -6.44
CA LEU A 95 11.02 6.28 -6.84
C LEU A 95 11.12 5.17 -5.80
N LEU A 96 10.15 4.27 -5.87
CA LEU A 96 10.12 3.04 -5.11
C LEU A 96 10.31 1.88 -6.07
N LYS A 97 11.00 0.85 -5.62
CA LYS A 97 11.19 -0.38 -6.40
C LYS A 97 10.47 -1.51 -5.70
N VAL A 98 9.34 -1.92 -6.26
CA VAL A 98 8.55 -3.03 -5.74
C VAL A 98 9.03 -4.31 -6.42
N LYS A 99 9.51 -5.27 -5.64
CA LYS A 99 10.16 -6.46 -6.19
C LYS A 99 9.18 -7.51 -6.68
N ASN A 100 8.09 -7.71 -5.94
CA ASN A 100 7.04 -8.64 -6.33
C ASN A 100 5.89 -7.88 -6.96
N SER A 101 4.78 -8.56 -7.19
CA SER A 101 3.60 -7.97 -7.83
C SER A 101 2.40 -8.12 -6.91
N TYR A 102 1.66 -7.03 -6.73
CA TYR A 102 0.51 -6.99 -5.83
C TYR A 102 -0.67 -6.33 -6.52
N THR A 103 -1.86 -6.81 -6.24
CA THR A 103 -3.10 -6.21 -6.74
C THR A 103 -3.97 -5.83 -5.55
N ILE A 104 -4.47 -4.61 -5.55
CA ILE A 104 -5.31 -4.12 -4.47
C ILE A 104 -6.75 -4.59 -4.72
N ASN A 105 -7.25 -5.38 -3.79
CA ASN A 105 -8.63 -5.86 -3.80
C ASN A 105 -9.37 -5.26 -2.60
N TRP A 106 -10.09 -4.18 -2.87
CA TRP A 106 -10.86 -3.52 -1.82
C TRP A 106 -12.05 -4.36 -1.39
N LYS A 107 -12.25 -4.46 -0.10
CA LYS A 107 -13.38 -5.19 0.50
C LYS A 107 -14.19 -4.25 1.36
N ASP A 108 -15.49 -4.48 1.42
CA ASP A 108 -16.39 -3.64 2.22
C ASP A 108 -16.20 -3.89 3.71
N CYS A 109 -16.30 -2.82 4.49
CA CYS A 109 -16.33 -2.89 5.94
C CYS A 109 -17.20 -1.76 6.46
N TYR A 110 -17.45 -1.76 7.78
CA TYR A 110 -18.33 -0.78 8.39
C TYR A 110 -17.89 0.66 8.14
N LEU A 111 -16.58 0.90 8.14
CA LEU A 111 -16.03 2.26 8.00
C LEU A 111 -15.88 2.70 6.54
N GLY A 112 -16.00 1.79 5.58
CA GLY A 112 -15.77 2.09 4.18
C GLY A 112 -15.26 0.87 3.45
N LYS A 113 -13.98 0.87 3.07
CA LYS A 113 -13.33 -0.30 2.47
C LYS A 113 -11.95 -0.51 3.07
N TYR A 114 -11.46 -1.74 2.91
CA TYR A 114 -10.11 -2.08 3.34
C TYR A 114 -9.47 -3.02 2.35
N TYR A 115 -8.13 -3.07 2.35
CA TYR A 115 -7.41 -4.19 1.77
C TYR A 115 -6.41 -4.73 2.78
N PHE A 116 -6.15 -6.02 2.65
CA PHE A 116 -5.17 -6.71 3.49
C PHE A 116 -4.28 -7.52 2.55
N LEU A 117 -3.01 -7.14 2.48
CA LEU A 117 -2.04 -7.79 1.59
C LEU A 117 -1.01 -8.57 2.40
N GLU A 118 -0.76 -9.79 2.00
CA GLU A 118 0.43 -10.49 2.44
C GLU A 118 1.58 -10.13 1.48
N ILE A 119 2.67 -9.66 2.06
CA ILE A 119 3.84 -9.23 1.29
C ILE A 119 4.94 -10.34 1.31
#